data_28f10a63f0eaa39477fe0edfa7de093a
#
_entry.id   28f10a63f0eaa39477fe0edfa7de093a
#
_cell.length_a   1.000
_cell.length_b   1.000
_cell.length_c   1.000
_cell.angle_alpha   90.00
_cell.angle_beta   90.00
_cell.angle_gamma   90.00
#
_symmetry.space_group_name_H-M   'P 1'
#
loop_
_entity.id
_entity.type
_entity.pdbx_description
1 polymer ?
#
loop_
_entity_poly.entity_id
_entity_poly.type
_entity_poly.pdbx_seq_one_letter_code
_entity_poly.pdbx_strand_id
1 'polypeptide(L)'
;MMITTVTLQAMTYTQAREEALFLTDKMAYELGLYESQYDAVYEINLDYLMALNYQDDLYSTCWTRRNLDLSYVLTAAQYNLYMSRTYFYRPVYWSSGFRYSIYTRYTDRSYYYYSRPSVYTTYRGGHSWRSNGGKSWYKGRTYSSAHKLTPVRTGTTNHSGHSVTTTPKPSKPTNQGHTVTAPKPSTGTASHGRPTTN
;
A
#
# COMPACT_ATOMS: atom_id res chain seq x y z
N MET A 1 -40.98 19.71 -12.81
CA MET A 1 -40.29 18.64 -12.08
C MET A 1 -38.99 18.35 -12.83
N MET A 2 -37.85 18.89 -12.34
CA MET A 2 -36.54 18.65 -12.98
C MET A 2 -36.03 17.30 -12.53
N ILE A 3 -35.88 16.38 -13.46
CA ILE A 3 -35.24 15.10 -13.22
C ILE A 3 -33.74 15.36 -13.30
N THR A 4 -33.09 15.49 -12.16
CA THR A 4 -31.62 15.48 -12.08
C THR A 4 -31.15 14.05 -12.38
N THR A 5 -30.64 13.82 -13.59
CA THR A 5 -29.93 12.59 -13.93
C THR A 5 -28.64 12.54 -13.13
N VAL A 6 -28.63 11.70 -12.09
CA VAL A 6 -27.40 11.35 -11.38
C VAL A 6 -26.54 10.53 -12.37
N THR A 7 -25.53 11.15 -12.93
CA THR A 7 -24.55 10.43 -13.76
C THR A 7 -23.78 9.46 -12.87
N LEU A 8 -23.97 8.17 -13.13
CA LEU A 8 -23.19 7.10 -12.51
C LEU A 8 -21.73 7.30 -12.87
N GLN A 9 -20.87 7.58 -11.88
CA GLN A 9 -19.43 7.78 -12.11
C GLN A 9 -18.61 6.54 -11.74
N ALA A 10 -19.12 5.36 -12.09
CA ALA A 10 -18.34 4.13 -11.98
C ALA A 10 -17.05 4.27 -12.80
N MET A 11 -15.93 3.83 -12.23
CA MET A 11 -14.68 3.78 -12.97
C MET A 11 -14.76 2.78 -14.11
N THR A 12 -14.22 3.17 -15.29
CA THR A 12 -14.01 2.19 -16.35
C THR A 12 -12.94 1.18 -15.93
N TYR A 13 -13.00 -0.03 -16.47
CA TYR A 13 -11.96 -1.05 -16.22
C TYR A 13 -10.55 -0.51 -16.50
N THR A 14 -10.37 0.25 -17.60
CA THR A 14 -9.07 0.83 -17.95
C THR A 14 -8.57 1.80 -16.89
N GLN A 15 -9.43 2.69 -16.40
CA GLN A 15 -9.07 3.61 -15.33
C GLN A 15 -8.72 2.86 -14.03
N ALA A 16 -9.58 1.92 -13.61
CA ALA A 16 -9.33 1.12 -12.41
C ALA A 16 -8.01 0.34 -12.50
N ARG A 17 -7.68 -0.19 -13.68
CA ARG A 17 -6.45 -0.93 -13.95
C ARG A 17 -5.20 -0.07 -13.80
N GLU A 18 -5.20 1.15 -14.35
CA GLU A 18 -4.06 2.08 -14.25
C GLU A 18 -3.87 2.57 -12.80
N GLU A 19 -4.97 2.91 -12.13
CA GLU A 19 -4.93 3.37 -10.74
C GLU A 19 -4.51 2.24 -9.79
N ALA A 20 -4.98 1.01 -10.01
CA ALA A 20 -4.54 -0.17 -9.26
C ALA A 20 -3.04 -0.42 -9.44
N LEU A 21 -2.53 -0.28 -10.68
CA LEU A 21 -1.11 -0.43 -10.96
C LEU A 21 -0.28 0.59 -10.20
N PHE A 22 -0.65 1.87 -10.29
CA PHE A 22 0.09 2.94 -9.63
C PHE A 22 0.09 2.75 -8.10
N LEU A 23 -1.08 2.48 -7.52
CA LEU A 23 -1.21 2.22 -6.08
C LEU A 23 -0.38 1.02 -5.63
N THR A 24 -0.43 -0.08 -6.37
CA THR A 24 0.29 -1.32 -6.05
C THR A 24 1.81 -1.13 -6.17
N ASP A 25 2.29 -0.42 -7.17
CA ASP A 25 3.71 -0.10 -7.33
C ASP A 25 4.26 0.66 -6.12
N LYS A 26 3.52 1.65 -5.61
CA LYS A 26 3.93 2.42 -4.43
C LYS A 26 3.82 1.61 -3.15
N MET A 27 2.78 0.77 -3.02
CA MET A 27 2.67 -0.20 -1.92
C MET A 27 3.86 -1.18 -1.94
N ALA A 28 4.22 -1.70 -3.11
CA ALA A 28 5.35 -2.62 -3.25
C ALA A 28 6.66 -1.97 -2.78
N TYR A 29 6.89 -0.73 -3.14
CA TYR A 29 8.07 0.02 -2.75
C TYR A 29 8.13 0.30 -1.24
N GLU A 30 7.08 0.85 -0.66
CA GLU A 30 7.08 1.25 0.75
C GLU A 30 6.94 0.06 1.71
N LEU A 31 6.14 -0.95 1.36
CA LEU A 31 5.92 -2.12 2.20
C LEU A 31 6.98 -3.21 2.00
N GLY A 32 7.80 -3.10 0.94
CA GLY A 32 8.80 -4.09 0.59
C GLY A 32 8.16 -5.43 0.24
N LEU A 33 7.22 -5.42 -0.71
CA LEU A 33 6.53 -6.63 -1.13
C LEU A 33 7.49 -7.67 -1.73
N TYR A 34 7.11 -8.93 -1.59
CA TYR A 34 7.73 -10.05 -2.28
C TYR A 34 7.05 -10.27 -3.64
N GLU A 35 7.74 -10.92 -4.57
CA GLU A 35 7.20 -11.23 -5.91
C GLU A 35 5.86 -11.97 -5.83
N SER A 36 5.75 -12.95 -4.91
CA SER A 36 4.52 -13.72 -4.69
C SER A 36 3.32 -12.89 -4.18
N GLN A 37 3.58 -11.72 -3.59
CA GLN A 37 2.54 -10.82 -3.07
C GLN A 37 2.09 -9.79 -4.12
N TYR A 38 2.97 -9.46 -5.07
CA TYR A 38 2.77 -8.31 -5.95
C TYR A 38 1.54 -8.45 -6.85
N ASP A 39 1.38 -9.61 -7.49
CA ASP A 39 0.20 -9.90 -8.31
C ASP A 39 -1.08 -9.89 -7.46
N ALA A 40 -1.07 -10.52 -6.29
CA ALA A 40 -2.22 -10.57 -5.39
C ALA A 40 -2.64 -9.17 -4.89
N VAL A 41 -1.68 -8.33 -4.50
CA VAL A 41 -1.96 -6.94 -4.06
C VAL A 41 -2.55 -6.12 -5.21
N TYR A 42 -2.07 -6.32 -6.44
CA TYR A 42 -2.62 -5.68 -7.63
C TYR A 42 -4.08 -6.10 -7.88
N GLU A 43 -4.37 -7.40 -7.86
CA GLU A 43 -5.71 -7.94 -8.03
C GLU A 43 -6.69 -7.39 -6.98
N ILE A 44 -6.28 -7.38 -5.71
CA ILE A 44 -7.08 -6.84 -4.59
C ILE A 44 -7.38 -5.35 -4.78
N ASN A 45 -6.39 -4.56 -5.19
CA ASN A 45 -6.57 -3.14 -5.45
C ASN A 45 -7.51 -2.91 -6.65
N LEU A 46 -7.34 -3.68 -7.73
CA LEU A 46 -8.20 -3.58 -8.90
C LEU A 46 -9.65 -3.95 -8.58
N ASP A 47 -9.88 -5.05 -7.85
CA ASP A 47 -11.23 -5.48 -7.45
C ASP A 47 -11.93 -4.43 -6.59
N TYR A 48 -11.20 -3.80 -5.66
CA TYR A 48 -11.72 -2.71 -4.86
C TYR A 48 -12.13 -1.52 -5.73
N LEU A 49 -11.26 -1.06 -6.62
CA LEU A 49 -11.53 0.10 -7.49
C LEU A 49 -12.70 -0.18 -8.44
N MET A 50 -12.80 -1.39 -8.97
CA MET A 50 -13.91 -1.84 -9.80
C MET A 50 -15.25 -1.93 -9.06
N ALA A 51 -15.22 -2.06 -7.73
CA ALA A 51 -16.43 -2.11 -6.91
C ALA A 51 -16.97 -0.73 -6.53
N LEU A 52 -16.22 0.35 -6.79
CA LEU A 52 -16.64 1.71 -6.47
C LEU A 52 -17.55 2.26 -7.55
N ASN A 53 -18.84 2.42 -7.24
CA ASN A 53 -19.84 3.02 -8.13
C ASN A 53 -20.33 4.38 -7.62
N TYR A 54 -20.41 4.52 -6.28
CA TYR A 54 -20.94 5.70 -5.59
C TYR A 54 -20.03 6.13 -4.46
N GLN A 55 -20.22 7.34 -3.95
CA GLN A 55 -19.50 7.88 -2.80
C GLN A 55 -19.59 6.95 -1.57
N ASP A 56 -20.76 6.37 -1.32
CA ASP A 56 -21.02 5.50 -0.16
C ASP A 56 -20.24 4.17 -0.22
N ASP A 57 -19.74 3.78 -1.39
CA ASP A 57 -18.94 2.56 -1.53
C ASP A 57 -17.54 2.69 -0.93
N LEU A 58 -17.02 3.92 -0.77
CA LEU A 58 -15.62 4.18 -0.42
C LEU A 58 -15.13 3.45 0.83
N TYR A 59 -15.97 3.39 1.87
CA TYR A 59 -15.64 2.76 3.15
C TYR A 59 -16.67 1.70 3.55
N SER A 60 -17.36 1.15 2.56
CA SER A 60 -18.37 0.11 2.72
C SER A 60 -17.74 -1.29 2.75
N THR A 61 -18.56 -2.29 2.45
CA THR A 61 -18.16 -3.69 2.38
C THR A 61 -16.96 -3.93 1.44
N CYS A 62 -16.85 -3.22 0.31
CA CYS A 62 -15.73 -3.43 -0.61
C CYS A 62 -14.39 -2.99 -0.01
N TRP A 63 -14.36 -1.90 0.76
CA TRP A 63 -13.18 -1.47 1.50
C TRP A 63 -12.81 -2.45 2.62
N THR A 64 -13.80 -2.94 3.38
CA THR A 64 -13.59 -3.94 4.44
C THR A 64 -13.01 -5.23 3.85
N ARG A 65 -13.55 -5.69 2.72
CA ARG A 65 -13.08 -6.88 1.99
C ARG A 65 -11.65 -6.71 1.49
N ARG A 66 -11.34 -5.55 0.90
CA ARG A 66 -9.97 -5.22 0.47
C ARG A 66 -8.97 -5.31 1.63
N ASN A 67 -9.29 -4.72 2.78
CA ASN A 67 -8.43 -4.76 3.95
C ASN A 67 -8.25 -6.19 4.48
N LEU A 68 -9.32 -6.98 4.49
CA LEU A 68 -9.26 -8.37 4.90
C LEU A 68 -8.40 -9.21 3.94
N ASP A 69 -8.55 -9.03 2.62
CA ASP A 69 -7.75 -9.74 1.62
C ASP A 69 -6.26 -9.37 1.76
N LEU A 70 -5.95 -8.08 1.93
CA LEU A 70 -4.59 -7.62 2.18
C LEU A 70 -3.99 -8.22 3.46
N SER A 71 -4.80 -8.45 4.51
CA SER A 71 -4.33 -9.10 5.74
C SER A 71 -3.92 -10.56 5.54
N TYR A 72 -4.45 -11.24 4.53
CA TYR A 72 -4.04 -12.62 4.18
C TYR A 72 -2.80 -12.67 3.29
N VAL A 73 -2.52 -11.60 2.56
CA VAL A 73 -1.40 -11.53 1.61
C VAL A 73 -0.15 -10.94 2.26
N LEU A 74 -0.32 -9.90 3.08
CA LEU A 74 0.78 -9.17 3.71
C LEU A 74 1.26 -9.87 4.99
N THR A 75 2.55 -9.77 5.28
CA THR A 75 3.06 -10.13 6.61
C THR A 75 2.52 -9.15 7.67
N ALA A 76 2.54 -9.54 8.95
CA ALA A 76 2.08 -8.66 10.03
C ALA A 76 2.79 -7.30 10.03
N ALA A 77 4.09 -7.26 9.77
CA ALA A 77 4.87 -6.03 9.69
C ALA A 77 4.43 -5.15 8.50
N GLN A 78 4.26 -5.75 7.32
CA GLN A 78 3.77 -5.05 6.12
C GLN A 78 2.34 -4.52 6.34
N TYR A 79 1.46 -5.31 6.95
CA TYR A 79 0.08 -4.91 7.19
C TYR A 79 -0.01 -3.76 8.22
N ASN A 80 0.78 -3.78 9.28
CA ASN A 80 0.86 -2.67 10.23
C ASN A 80 1.36 -1.39 9.56
N LEU A 81 2.37 -1.49 8.70
CA LEU A 81 2.86 -0.35 7.93
C LEU A 81 1.80 0.15 6.93
N TYR A 82 1.09 -0.75 6.25
CA TYR A 82 -0.02 -0.44 5.37
C TYR A 82 -1.12 0.37 6.10
N MET A 83 -1.55 -0.08 7.29
CA MET A 83 -2.57 0.62 8.08
C MET A 83 -2.11 2.01 8.55
N SER A 84 -0.82 2.19 8.82
CA SER A 84 -0.24 3.47 9.25
C SER A 84 -0.16 4.51 8.11
N ARG A 85 -0.29 4.09 6.86
CA ARG A 85 -0.22 4.96 5.68
C ARG A 85 -1.63 5.26 5.18
N THR A 86 -2.18 6.42 5.54
CA THR A 86 -3.56 6.80 5.17
C THR A 86 -3.79 6.72 3.66
N TYR A 87 -2.82 7.11 2.84
CA TYR A 87 -2.94 7.05 1.38
C TYR A 87 -2.94 5.62 0.80
N PHE A 88 -2.56 4.59 1.58
CA PHE A 88 -2.75 3.18 1.24
C PHE A 88 -4.02 2.61 1.85
N TYR A 89 -4.27 2.91 3.13
CA TYR A 89 -5.41 2.38 3.88
C TYR A 89 -6.74 2.95 3.39
N ARG A 90 -6.77 4.27 3.04
CA ARG A 90 -7.89 4.99 2.44
C ARG A 90 -7.47 5.57 1.09
N PRO A 91 -7.29 4.73 0.06
CA PRO A 91 -6.64 5.15 -1.17
C PRO A 91 -7.50 6.08 -2.02
N VAL A 92 -8.82 6.08 -1.81
CA VAL A 92 -9.77 6.90 -2.56
C VAL A 92 -10.61 7.74 -1.61
N TYR A 93 -10.88 8.98 -2.00
CA TYR A 93 -11.81 9.88 -1.33
C TYR A 93 -12.72 10.57 -2.36
N TRP A 94 -13.78 11.20 -1.88
CA TRP A 94 -14.73 11.91 -2.73
C TRP A 94 -14.52 13.42 -2.67
N SER A 95 -14.39 14.05 -3.84
CA SER A 95 -14.38 15.50 -4.01
C SER A 95 -14.89 15.82 -5.40
N SER A 96 -16.22 15.98 -5.54
CA SER A 96 -16.89 16.11 -6.85
C SER A 96 -16.54 14.98 -7.82
N GLY A 97 -16.34 13.76 -7.28
CA GLY A 97 -15.89 12.57 -7.98
C GLY A 97 -14.81 11.83 -7.19
N PHE A 98 -14.45 10.64 -7.65
CA PHE A 98 -13.38 9.86 -7.05
C PHE A 98 -12.02 10.54 -7.22
N ARG A 99 -11.27 10.64 -6.12
CA ARG A 99 -9.91 11.17 -6.04
C ARG A 99 -9.02 10.18 -5.31
N TYR A 100 -7.74 10.15 -5.66
CA TYR A 100 -6.79 9.17 -5.15
C TYR A 100 -5.81 9.80 -4.18
N SER A 101 -5.82 9.33 -2.94
CA SER A 101 -4.97 9.85 -1.86
C SER A 101 -3.48 9.66 -2.15
N ILE A 102 -3.12 8.64 -2.94
CA ILE A 102 -1.72 8.33 -3.28
C ILE A 102 -1.01 9.49 -4.00
N TYR A 103 -1.74 10.30 -4.76
CA TYR A 103 -1.19 11.43 -5.50
C TYR A 103 -0.76 12.62 -4.64
N THR A 104 -1.20 12.67 -3.39
CA THR A 104 -0.69 13.66 -2.43
C THR A 104 0.74 13.36 -2.02
N ARG A 105 1.14 12.09 -2.09
CA ARG A 105 2.48 11.60 -1.73
C ARG A 105 3.38 11.43 -2.95
N TYR A 106 2.82 10.98 -4.09
CA TYR A 106 3.53 10.70 -5.34
C TYR A 106 2.93 11.53 -6.47
N THR A 107 3.50 12.70 -6.69
CA THR A 107 3.00 13.69 -7.67
C THR A 107 3.36 13.34 -9.11
N ASP A 108 4.49 12.65 -9.32
CA ASP A 108 4.88 12.14 -10.64
C ASP A 108 4.14 10.81 -10.91
N ARG A 109 3.11 10.89 -11.74
CA ARG A 109 2.27 9.75 -12.12
C ARG A 109 2.89 8.86 -13.19
N SER A 110 3.97 9.31 -13.82
CA SER A 110 4.67 8.54 -14.85
C SER A 110 5.76 7.63 -14.29
N TYR A 111 6.15 7.85 -13.04
CA TYR A 111 7.24 7.13 -12.43
C TYR A 111 6.76 5.83 -11.76
N TYR A 112 7.36 4.70 -12.14
CA TYR A 112 7.13 3.38 -11.54
C TYR A 112 8.46 2.78 -11.05
N TYR A 113 8.40 2.09 -9.91
CA TYR A 113 9.55 1.40 -9.32
C TYR A 113 9.76 0.01 -9.91
N TYR A 114 8.66 -0.66 -10.34
CA TYR A 114 8.68 -2.07 -10.75
C TYR A 114 8.03 -2.26 -12.12
N SER A 115 8.35 -3.39 -12.75
CA SER A 115 7.61 -3.88 -13.91
C SER A 115 6.15 -4.13 -13.55
N ARG A 116 5.30 -4.15 -14.55
CA ARG A 116 3.88 -4.47 -14.35
C ARG A 116 3.71 -5.87 -13.76
N PRO A 117 2.70 -6.09 -12.87
CA PRO A 117 2.34 -7.42 -12.40
C PRO A 117 2.09 -8.38 -13.57
N SER A 118 2.38 -9.66 -13.41
CA SER A 118 2.22 -10.65 -14.48
C SER A 118 0.77 -10.73 -14.97
N VAL A 119 -0.16 -10.51 -14.05
CA VAL A 119 -1.62 -10.54 -14.27
C VAL A 119 -2.21 -9.23 -14.81
N TYR A 120 -1.41 -8.19 -15.02
CA TYR A 120 -1.87 -6.84 -15.41
C TYR A 120 -2.77 -6.82 -16.64
N THR A 121 -2.45 -7.60 -17.67
CA THR A 121 -3.21 -7.63 -18.93
C THR A 121 -4.33 -8.66 -18.94
N THR A 122 -4.30 -9.66 -18.06
CA THR A 122 -5.17 -10.82 -18.08
C THR A 122 -6.24 -10.82 -17.00
N TYR A 123 -5.96 -10.25 -15.82
CA TYR A 123 -6.89 -10.27 -14.70
C TYR A 123 -8.15 -9.44 -14.95
N ARG A 124 -9.32 -10.02 -14.66
CA ARG A 124 -10.65 -9.44 -14.86
C ARG A 124 -11.58 -9.64 -13.66
N GLY A 125 -11.03 -9.72 -12.44
CA GLY A 125 -11.86 -9.87 -11.24
C GLY A 125 -12.21 -11.31 -10.89
N GLY A 126 -11.46 -12.30 -11.41
CA GLY A 126 -11.72 -13.73 -11.15
C GLY A 126 -11.58 -14.13 -9.68
N HIS A 127 -10.77 -13.42 -8.91
CA HIS A 127 -10.52 -13.65 -7.49
C HIS A 127 -11.34 -12.74 -6.58
N SER A 128 -12.20 -11.88 -7.15
CA SER A 128 -13.05 -10.98 -6.38
C SER A 128 -14.02 -11.75 -5.48
N TRP A 129 -14.45 -11.13 -4.41
CA TRP A 129 -15.46 -11.69 -3.51
C TRP A 129 -16.75 -12.09 -4.25
N ARG A 130 -17.13 -11.31 -5.25
CA ARG A 130 -18.30 -11.63 -6.09
C ARG A 130 -18.09 -12.93 -6.87
N SER A 131 -16.92 -13.07 -7.50
CA SER A 131 -16.59 -14.24 -8.32
C SER A 131 -16.32 -15.48 -7.48
N ASN A 132 -15.92 -15.29 -6.20
CA ASN A 132 -15.57 -16.37 -5.26
C ASN A 132 -16.68 -16.66 -4.22
N GLY A 133 -17.95 -16.49 -4.57
CA GLY A 133 -19.09 -16.86 -3.73
C GLY A 133 -19.16 -16.12 -2.38
N GLY A 134 -18.73 -14.86 -2.31
CA GLY A 134 -18.76 -14.05 -1.09
C GLY A 134 -17.66 -14.38 -0.08
N LYS A 135 -16.59 -15.03 -0.51
CA LYS A 135 -15.44 -15.43 0.32
C LYS A 135 -14.15 -14.87 -0.23
N SER A 136 -13.16 -14.63 0.64
CA SER A 136 -11.83 -14.26 0.22
C SER A 136 -11.15 -15.39 -0.55
N TRP A 137 -10.64 -15.09 -1.74
CA TRP A 137 -9.77 -15.99 -2.52
C TRP A 137 -8.42 -16.20 -1.86
N TYR A 138 -7.91 -15.20 -1.13
CA TYR A 138 -6.55 -15.15 -0.59
C TYR A 138 -6.42 -15.87 0.77
N LYS A 139 -7.54 -16.15 1.44
CA LYS A 139 -7.56 -16.83 2.74
C LYS A 139 -6.95 -18.24 2.63
N GLY A 140 -5.98 -18.53 3.49
CA GLY A 140 -5.32 -19.83 3.58
C GLY A 140 -4.26 -20.08 2.48
N ARG A 141 -3.97 -19.08 1.65
CA ARG A 141 -2.86 -19.13 0.68
C ARG A 141 -1.57 -18.70 1.33
N THR A 142 -0.45 -19.25 0.87
CA THR A 142 0.89 -18.91 1.36
C THR A 142 1.61 -18.06 0.33
N TYR A 143 2.24 -16.98 0.80
CA TYR A 143 3.05 -16.08 0.00
C TYR A 143 4.50 -16.22 0.43
N SER A 144 5.35 -16.67 -0.49
CA SER A 144 6.78 -16.89 -0.23
C SER A 144 7.50 -15.56 0.01
N SER A 145 8.34 -15.50 1.02
CA SER A 145 9.25 -14.38 1.29
C SER A 145 10.65 -14.57 0.66
N ALA A 146 10.81 -15.57 -0.20
CA ALA A 146 12.13 -15.93 -0.76
C ALA A 146 12.68 -14.85 -1.71
N HIS A 147 11.81 -14.20 -2.50
CA HIS A 147 12.24 -13.24 -3.51
C HIS A 147 11.56 -11.89 -3.30
N LYS A 148 12.38 -10.87 -3.01
CA LYS A 148 11.91 -9.47 -3.02
C LYS A 148 11.82 -8.97 -4.44
N LEU A 149 10.84 -8.12 -4.69
CA LEU A 149 10.75 -7.40 -5.96
C LEU A 149 12.03 -6.60 -6.22
N THR A 150 12.54 -6.71 -7.44
CA THR A 150 13.69 -5.93 -7.88
C THR A 150 13.20 -4.68 -8.59
N PRO A 151 13.54 -3.47 -8.09
CA PRO A 151 13.17 -2.24 -8.77
C PRO A 151 13.80 -2.19 -10.17
N VAL A 152 12.98 -1.86 -11.16
CA VAL A 152 13.46 -1.58 -12.52
C VAL A 152 13.57 -0.07 -12.66
N ARG A 153 14.69 0.41 -13.17
CA ARG A 153 14.80 1.80 -13.59
C ARG A 153 14.00 1.96 -14.88
N THR A 154 12.73 2.29 -14.76
CA THR A 154 11.96 2.68 -15.93
C THR A 154 12.31 4.13 -16.23
N GLY A 155 13.37 4.32 -17.03
CA GLY A 155 13.55 5.58 -17.71
C GLY A 155 12.36 5.77 -18.63
N THR A 156 11.66 6.90 -18.50
CA THR A 156 10.61 7.33 -19.39
C THR A 156 11.15 7.28 -20.82
N THR A 157 10.71 6.33 -21.63
CA THR A 157 10.90 6.43 -23.07
C THR A 157 9.93 7.49 -23.59
N ASN A 158 10.33 8.76 -23.46
CA ASN A 158 9.75 9.78 -24.30
C ASN A 158 10.07 9.41 -25.75
N HIS A 159 9.04 9.29 -26.54
CA HIS A 159 9.11 9.22 -28.00
C HIS A 159 9.68 10.54 -28.53
N SER A 160 10.95 10.77 -28.34
CA SER A 160 11.80 11.75 -29.05
C SER A 160 13.21 11.51 -28.54
N GLY A 161 14.06 10.97 -29.41
CA GLY A 161 15.41 10.56 -29.09
C GLY A 161 16.29 11.71 -28.59
N HIS A 162 16.46 11.76 -27.28
CA HIS A 162 17.63 12.34 -26.63
C HIS A 162 17.79 11.64 -25.27
N SER A 163 18.82 10.85 -25.15
CA SER A 163 19.28 10.26 -23.89
C SER A 163 19.77 11.38 -22.98
N VAL A 164 19.02 11.67 -21.91
CA VAL A 164 19.55 12.45 -20.80
C VAL A 164 19.68 11.53 -19.61
N THR A 165 20.90 11.12 -19.33
CA THR A 165 21.28 10.37 -18.14
C THR A 165 21.32 11.34 -16.97
N THR A 166 20.22 11.45 -16.22
CA THR A 166 20.24 12.09 -14.90
C THR A 166 19.85 11.07 -13.85
N THR A 167 20.79 10.78 -12.99
CA THR A 167 20.67 9.91 -11.84
C THR A 167 20.04 10.69 -10.69
N PRO A 168 18.79 10.45 -10.28
CA PRO A 168 18.34 10.91 -8.98
C PRO A 168 18.79 9.90 -7.92
N LYS A 169 19.72 10.34 -7.07
CA LYS A 169 20.09 9.64 -5.84
C LYS A 169 18.87 9.60 -4.92
N PRO A 170 18.44 8.42 -4.41
CA PRO A 170 17.40 8.38 -3.40
C PRO A 170 17.95 9.04 -2.13
N SER A 171 17.32 10.11 -1.69
CA SER A 171 17.59 10.71 -0.39
C SER A 171 17.08 9.75 0.69
N LYS A 172 18.03 9.08 1.33
CA LYS A 172 17.84 8.30 2.53
C LYS A 172 17.32 9.25 3.63
N PRO A 173 16.28 8.91 4.38
CA PRO A 173 15.93 9.69 5.56
C PRO A 173 17.09 9.62 6.54
N THR A 174 17.69 10.77 6.83
CA THR A 174 18.75 10.91 7.83
C THR A 174 18.11 10.72 9.20
N ASN A 175 18.29 9.56 9.78
CA ASN A 175 18.05 9.35 11.20
C ASN A 175 19.17 10.07 11.94
N GLN A 176 18.90 11.27 12.46
CA GLN A 176 19.74 11.86 13.48
C GLN A 176 19.56 11.06 14.75
N GLY A 177 20.51 10.17 15.02
CA GLY A 177 20.60 9.47 16.27
C GLY A 177 20.93 10.44 17.38
N HIS A 178 19.96 10.72 18.24
CA HIS A 178 20.25 11.21 19.57
C HIS A 178 20.77 10.03 20.39
N THR A 179 22.09 10.03 20.63
CA THR A 179 22.76 9.19 21.61
C THR A 179 22.27 9.64 22.99
N VAL A 180 21.34 8.93 23.58
CA VAL A 180 21.02 9.07 24.99
C VAL A 180 22.02 8.21 25.74
N THR A 181 23.02 8.88 26.32
CA THR A 181 23.97 8.27 27.24
C THR A 181 23.22 7.90 28.52
N ALA A 182 23.12 6.62 28.80
CA ALA A 182 22.58 6.13 30.06
C ALA A 182 23.51 6.51 31.23
N PRO A 183 23.00 7.01 32.34
CA PRO A 183 23.83 7.25 33.52
C PRO A 183 24.23 5.92 34.19
N LYS A 184 25.52 5.80 34.47
CA LYS A 184 26.18 4.72 35.19
C LYS A 184 25.64 4.65 36.63
N PRO A 185 25.27 3.49 37.17
CA PRO A 185 24.91 3.39 38.58
C PRO A 185 26.16 3.58 39.49
N SER A 186 26.09 4.55 40.38
CA SER A 186 27.10 4.74 41.43
C SER A 186 26.84 3.72 42.52
N THR A 187 27.85 2.91 42.78
CA THR A 187 28.00 2.08 43.95
C THR A 187 28.22 2.97 45.19
N GLY A 188 27.24 3.04 46.08
CA GLY A 188 27.35 3.62 47.39
C GLY A 188 27.29 2.51 48.44
N THR A 189 28.40 2.30 49.06
CA THR A 189 28.69 1.30 50.10
C THR A 189 28.06 1.70 51.45
N ALA A 190 27.40 0.74 52.06
CA ALA A 190 27.23 0.42 53.48
C ALA A 190 27.20 1.52 54.57
N SER A 191 26.31 1.40 55.49
CA SER A 191 26.72 1.05 56.84
C SER A 191 25.53 0.97 57.81
N HIS A 192 25.45 -0.16 58.51
CA HIS A 192 25.04 -0.45 59.86
C HIS A 192 24.03 0.45 60.57
N GLY A 193 23.04 -0.18 61.15
CA GLY A 193 22.25 0.36 62.23
C GLY A 193 21.01 -0.48 62.57
N ARG A 194 21.23 -1.57 63.34
CA ARG A 194 20.18 -2.19 64.15
C ARG A 194 20.10 -1.42 65.45
N PRO A 195 18.96 -1.15 66.07
CA PRO A 195 18.68 -1.67 67.36
C PRO A 195 17.31 -2.32 67.56
N THR A 196 17.34 -3.18 68.48
CA THR A 196 16.41 -4.05 69.17
C THR A 196 15.35 -3.32 70.03
N THR A 197 14.25 -4.08 70.31
CA THR A 197 13.36 -4.06 71.49
C THR A 197 12.31 -2.96 71.54
N ASN A 198 11.05 -3.23 71.63
CA ASN A 198 10.20 -3.93 72.56
C ASN A 198 8.91 -4.39 71.91
#